data_218c774a03d4c5bee32debcef529c57d
#
_entry.id   218c774a03d4c5bee32debcef529c57d
#
_cell.length_a   1.000
_cell.length_b   1.000
_cell.length_c   1.000
_cell.angle_alpha   90.00
_cell.angle_beta   90.00
_cell.angle_gamma   90.00
#
_symmetry.space_group_name_H-M   'P 1'
#
loop_
_entity.id
_entity.type
_entity.pdbx_description
1 polymer ?
#
loop_
_entity_poly.entity_id
_entity_poly.type
_entity_poly.pdbx_seq_one_letter_code
_entity_poly.pdbx_strand_id
1 'polypeptide(L)'
;GLILPKLAVAKPLQKLTVSKTSTSKKLILLLPFNAAKIQADSLTPLANRLKKDVFLNLTLDFYAGALVAIDSANTLGIDVAVQVLDSEETKSGSALDALLKNKSFDSASAVIGPFYQNYVDKLGAALSPMGIPVLSPLSKESGKLNANVYQTMPSVAIQKQTVLNYKLAQNGTIIVISDPKKVANKNWISLQYPSVKFAKYLESGALDV
;
A
#
# COMPACT_ATOMS: atom_id res chain seq x y z
N GLY A 1 -21.51 -31.07 5.04
CA GLY A 1 -20.49 -30.64 5.96
C GLY A 1 -19.33 -30.07 5.18
N LEU A 2 -19.03 -28.75 5.31
CA LEU A 2 -17.87 -28.10 4.71
C LEU A 2 -16.61 -28.67 5.38
N ILE A 3 -15.81 -29.41 4.63
CA ILE A 3 -14.47 -29.79 5.07
C ILE A 3 -13.55 -28.60 4.76
N LEU A 4 -13.25 -27.79 5.78
CA LEU A 4 -12.21 -26.79 5.69
C LEU A 4 -10.85 -27.49 5.51
N PRO A 5 -10.00 -27.08 4.57
CA PRO A 5 -8.66 -27.63 4.46
C PRO A 5 -7.89 -27.32 5.75
N LYS A 6 -7.28 -28.36 6.32
CA LYS A 6 -6.44 -28.28 7.51
C LYS A 6 -5.35 -27.24 7.26
N LEU A 7 -5.44 -26.09 7.95
CA LEU A 7 -4.35 -25.11 7.96
C LEU A 7 -3.07 -25.84 8.38
N ALA A 8 -2.07 -25.79 7.52
CA ALA A 8 -0.75 -26.29 7.86
C ALA A 8 -0.27 -25.53 9.09
N VAL A 9 0.00 -26.24 10.16
CA VAL A 9 0.59 -25.68 11.38
C VAL A 9 1.91 -25.05 10.96
N ALA A 10 1.99 -23.73 11.11
CA ALA A 10 3.23 -23.02 10.84
C ALA A 10 4.36 -23.65 11.67
N LYS A 11 5.45 -24.02 11.01
CA LYS A 11 6.66 -24.47 11.71
C LYS A 11 7.05 -23.38 12.72
N PRO A 12 7.44 -23.75 13.95
CA PRO A 12 7.93 -22.77 14.90
C PRO A 12 9.08 -22.00 14.26
N LEU A 13 9.01 -20.67 14.34
CA LEU A 13 10.06 -19.77 13.89
C LEU A 13 11.40 -20.24 14.48
N GLN A 14 12.32 -20.71 13.64
CA GLN A 14 13.68 -20.98 14.07
C GLN A 14 14.25 -19.68 14.62
N LYS A 15 14.74 -19.74 15.86
CA LYS A 15 15.43 -18.64 16.51
C LYS A 15 16.59 -18.21 15.62
N LEU A 16 16.40 -17.13 14.87
CA LEU A 16 17.47 -16.52 14.09
C LEU A 16 18.52 -16.01 15.08
N THR A 17 19.64 -16.69 15.18
CA THR A 17 20.82 -16.21 15.88
C THR A 17 21.39 -15.05 15.04
N VAL A 18 20.99 -13.82 15.39
CA VAL A 18 21.54 -12.62 14.78
C VAL A 18 22.97 -12.48 15.28
N SER A 19 23.93 -12.68 14.39
CA SER A 19 25.34 -12.35 14.63
C SER A 19 25.45 -10.86 14.92
N LYS A 20 26.04 -10.52 16.09
CA LYS A 20 26.19 -9.15 16.61
C LYS A 20 27.27 -8.34 15.89
N THR A 21 27.18 -8.18 14.58
CA THR A 21 27.91 -7.15 13.83
C THR A 21 26.91 -6.37 13.00
N SER A 22 25.94 -5.75 13.66
CA SER A 22 24.98 -4.94 12.94
C SER A 22 25.29 -3.47 13.13
N THR A 23 25.79 -2.86 12.08
CA THR A 23 25.48 -1.45 11.84
C THR A 23 23.97 -1.31 11.88
N SER A 24 23.45 -0.53 12.84
CA SER A 24 22.02 -0.26 12.99
C SER A 24 21.43 0.10 11.64
N LYS A 25 20.36 -0.60 11.23
CA LYS A 25 19.68 -0.34 9.96
C LYS A 25 18.83 0.91 10.10
N LYS A 26 19.01 1.89 9.20
CA LYS A 26 18.23 3.12 9.22
C LYS A 26 16.97 2.96 8.38
N LEU A 27 15.82 2.98 9.03
CA LEU A 27 14.52 2.97 8.39
C LEU A 27 13.95 4.40 8.35
N ILE A 28 13.50 4.84 7.18
CA ILE A 28 12.79 6.12 7.06
C ILE A 28 11.30 5.85 6.91
N LEU A 29 10.50 6.47 7.77
CA LEU A 29 9.05 6.57 7.62
C LEU A 29 8.74 7.91 6.97
N LEU A 30 8.35 7.90 5.70
CA LEU A 30 7.98 9.09 4.93
C LEU A 30 6.45 9.20 4.88
N LEU A 31 5.88 9.98 5.79
CA LEU A 31 4.45 9.99 6.09
C LEU A 31 3.83 11.38 5.87
N PRO A 32 2.60 11.47 5.34
CA PRO A 32 1.96 12.74 5.03
C PRO A 32 1.24 13.36 6.22
N PHE A 33 1.97 13.80 7.22
CA PHE A 33 1.38 14.54 8.35
C PHE A 33 0.86 15.91 7.94
N ASN A 34 1.49 16.53 6.93
CA ASN A 34 1.17 17.89 6.49
C ASN A 34 1.25 18.89 7.64
N ALA A 35 2.27 18.78 8.48
CA ALA A 35 2.41 19.54 9.72
C ALA A 35 2.46 21.04 9.48
N ALA A 36 3.14 21.49 8.42
CA ALA A 36 3.19 22.91 8.05
C ALA A 36 1.79 23.49 7.77
N LYS A 37 0.93 22.74 7.08
CA LYS A 37 -0.45 23.12 6.81
C LYS A 37 -1.28 23.18 8.10
N ILE A 38 -1.05 22.25 9.02
CA ILE A 38 -1.74 22.22 10.32
C ILE A 38 -1.35 23.43 11.16
N GLN A 39 -0.06 23.76 11.19
CA GLN A 39 0.46 24.91 11.94
C GLN A 39 0.01 26.26 11.37
N ALA A 40 -0.11 26.37 10.03
CA ALA A 40 -0.57 27.58 9.36
C ALA A 40 -2.04 27.88 9.63
N ASP A 41 -2.86 26.87 9.91
CA ASP A 41 -4.29 27.06 10.23
C ASP A 41 -4.50 27.14 11.76
N SER A 42 -4.26 28.32 12.29
CA SER A 42 -4.44 28.60 13.73
C SER A 42 -5.92 28.72 14.15
N LEU A 43 -6.84 28.80 13.19
CA LEU A 43 -8.28 29.04 13.46
C LEU A 43 -9.05 27.74 13.71
N THR A 44 -8.56 26.62 13.17
CA THR A 44 -9.26 25.33 13.32
C THR A 44 -8.69 24.54 14.49
N PRO A 45 -9.45 24.34 15.58
CA PRO A 45 -9.00 23.49 16.70
C PRO A 45 -8.60 22.10 16.22
N LEU A 46 -7.51 21.54 16.75
CA LEU A 46 -6.98 20.22 16.36
C LEU A 46 -8.04 19.12 16.47
N ALA A 47 -8.88 19.16 17.52
CA ALA A 47 -9.97 18.19 17.69
C ALA A 47 -10.99 18.21 16.54
N ASN A 48 -11.29 19.38 15.98
CA ASN A 48 -12.20 19.52 14.85
C ASN A 48 -11.54 19.05 13.56
N ARG A 49 -10.24 19.26 13.41
CA ARG A 49 -9.46 18.77 12.27
C ARG A 49 -9.42 17.25 12.27
N LEU A 50 -9.09 16.62 13.38
CA LEU A 50 -9.08 15.16 13.52
C LEU A 50 -10.43 14.51 13.22
N LYS A 51 -11.55 15.20 13.47
CA LYS A 51 -12.88 14.71 13.12
C LYS A 51 -13.17 14.72 11.61
N LYS A 52 -12.52 15.61 10.85
CA LYS A 52 -12.86 15.87 9.43
C LYS A 52 -11.78 15.41 8.45
N ASP A 53 -10.53 15.40 8.85
CA ASP A 53 -9.40 15.06 7.97
C ASP A 53 -9.12 13.55 8.02
N VAL A 54 -9.81 12.82 7.14
CA VAL A 54 -9.68 11.37 7.03
C VAL A 54 -8.24 10.96 6.65
N PHE A 55 -7.55 11.78 5.86
CA PHE A 55 -6.19 11.46 5.43
C PHE A 55 -5.19 11.63 6.56
N LEU A 56 -5.33 12.67 7.38
CA LEU A 56 -4.53 12.83 8.59
C LEU A 56 -4.78 11.69 9.59
N ASN A 57 -6.04 11.29 9.80
CA ASN A 57 -6.37 10.16 10.67
C ASN A 57 -5.72 8.86 10.19
N LEU A 58 -5.82 8.57 8.88
CA LEU A 58 -5.15 7.41 8.29
C LEU A 58 -3.63 7.44 8.52
N THR A 59 -3.01 8.63 8.39
CA THR A 59 -1.57 8.80 8.63
C THR A 59 -1.21 8.54 10.09
N LEU A 60 -2.01 9.04 11.03
CA LEU A 60 -1.79 8.84 12.47
C LEU A 60 -2.00 7.38 12.86
N ASP A 61 -3.02 6.72 12.35
CA ASP A 61 -3.28 5.30 12.59
C ASP A 61 -2.13 4.43 12.06
N PHE A 62 -1.66 4.73 10.85
CA PHE A 62 -0.49 4.05 10.28
C PHE A 62 0.76 4.27 11.15
N TYR A 63 1.00 5.50 11.57
CA TYR A 63 2.15 5.83 12.42
C TYR A 63 2.08 5.14 13.78
N ALA A 64 0.91 5.10 14.42
CA ALA A 64 0.71 4.36 15.66
C ALA A 64 1.03 2.86 15.49
N GLY A 65 0.56 2.24 14.41
CA GLY A 65 0.90 0.85 14.09
C GLY A 65 2.39 0.65 13.83
N ALA A 66 3.05 1.59 13.16
CA ALA A 66 4.50 1.54 12.93
C ALA A 66 5.28 1.60 14.25
N LEU A 67 4.87 2.44 15.20
CA LEU A 67 5.51 2.51 16.54
C LEU A 67 5.41 1.18 17.28
N VAL A 68 4.25 0.51 17.24
CA VAL A 68 4.08 -0.84 17.83
C VAL A 68 5.00 -1.86 17.17
N ALA A 69 5.12 -1.81 15.84
CA ALA A 69 6.02 -2.71 15.11
C ALA A 69 7.49 -2.47 15.44
N ILE A 70 7.91 -1.22 15.58
CA ILE A 70 9.27 -0.83 15.98
C ILE A 70 9.59 -1.33 17.39
N ASP A 71 8.67 -1.13 18.34
CA ASP A 71 8.82 -1.62 19.71
C ASP A 71 8.94 -3.16 19.75
N SER A 72 8.10 -3.84 18.97
CA SER A 72 8.18 -5.29 18.81
C SER A 72 9.51 -5.76 18.22
N ALA A 73 10.03 -5.05 17.21
CA ALA A 73 11.33 -5.33 16.62
C ALA A 73 12.45 -5.18 17.63
N ASN A 74 12.44 -4.09 18.41
CA ASN A 74 13.41 -3.85 19.48
C ASN A 74 13.37 -4.96 20.55
N THR A 75 12.17 -5.40 20.94
CA THR A 75 11.99 -6.50 21.88
C THR A 75 12.57 -7.82 21.35
N LEU A 76 12.53 -8.04 20.04
CA LEU A 76 13.11 -9.18 19.37
C LEU A 76 14.63 -9.05 19.14
N GLY A 77 15.25 -7.94 19.57
CA GLY A 77 16.68 -7.68 19.41
C GLY A 77 17.06 -7.23 17.99
N ILE A 78 16.09 -6.77 17.20
CA ILE A 78 16.33 -6.18 15.88
C ILE A 78 16.59 -4.68 16.08
N ASP A 79 17.86 -4.28 15.93
CA ASP A 79 18.27 -2.89 16.09
C ASP A 79 17.95 -2.09 14.81
N VAL A 80 16.96 -1.18 14.89
CA VAL A 80 16.52 -0.32 13.80
C VAL A 80 16.49 1.13 14.27
N ALA A 81 17.32 1.97 13.64
CA ALA A 81 17.23 3.41 13.81
C ALA A 81 16.11 3.94 12.91
N VAL A 82 15.08 4.55 13.48
CA VAL A 82 13.94 5.06 12.70
C VAL A 82 13.99 6.58 12.64
N GLN A 83 13.88 7.11 11.42
CA GLN A 83 13.70 8.53 11.16
C GLN A 83 12.33 8.76 10.53
N VAL A 84 11.57 9.69 11.08
CA VAL A 84 10.26 10.09 10.55
C VAL A 84 10.41 11.40 9.79
N LEU A 85 9.94 11.42 8.54
CA LEU A 85 9.92 12.61 7.68
C LEU A 85 8.48 12.90 7.25
N ASP A 86 8.13 14.18 7.20
CA ASP A 86 6.85 14.61 6.64
C ASP A 86 6.97 14.74 5.13
N SER A 87 6.18 13.97 4.40
CA SER A 87 6.15 14.04 2.94
C SER A 87 5.33 15.22 2.40
N GLU A 88 4.52 15.84 3.25
CA GLU A 88 3.62 16.95 2.90
C GLU A 88 2.81 16.68 1.62
N GLU A 89 2.37 15.41 1.45
CA GLU A 89 1.70 14.99 0.22
C GLU A 89 0.28 15.52 0.14
N THR A 90 -0.02 16.00 -1.05
CA THR A 90 -1.36 16.28 -1.54
C THR A 90 -1.52 15.61 -2.92
N LYS A 91 -2.69 15.71 -3.53
CA LYS A 91 -2.87 15.21 -4.91
C LYS A 91 -1.96 15.88 -5.93
N SER A 92 -1.53 17.13 -5.67
CA SER A 92 -0.80 17.97 -6.63
C SER A 92 0.59 18.43 -6.18
N GLY A 93 1.02 18.10 -4.96
CA GLY A 93 2.31 18.55 -4.44
C GLY A 93 2.79 17.72 -3.25
N SER A 94 4.10 17.76 -3.00
CA SER A 94 4.74 17.14 -1.84
C SER A 94 6.08 17.81 -1.53
N ALA A 95 6.62 17.58 -0.32
CA ALA A 95 7.97 18.01 0.06
C ALA A 95 9.08 17.14 -0.54
N LEU A 96 8.74 16.13 -1.35
CA LEU A 96 9.68 15.11 -1.83
C LEU A 96 10.89 15.70 -2.55
N ASP A 97 10.71 16.71 -3.39
CA ASP A 97 11.81 17.33 -4.12
C ASP A 97 12.83 18.00 -3.19
N ALA A 98 12.33 18.69 -2.16
CA ALA A 98 13.19 19.31 -1.16
C ALA A 98 13.95 18.24 -0.34
N LEU A 99 13.28 17.16 0.05
CA LEU A 99 13.89 16.05 0.77
C LEU A 99 14.97 15.35 -0.05
N LEU A 100 14.75 15.13 -1.35
CA LEU A 100 15.73 14.56 -2.26
C LEU A 100 16.93 15.50 -2.44
N LYS A 101 16.68 16.80 -2.66
CA LYS A 101 17.76 17.81 -2.79
C LYS A 101 18.60 17.90 -1.52
N ASN A 102 18.01 17.76 -0.35
CA ASN A 102 18.68 17.81 0.95
C ASN A 102 19.34 16.47 1.32
N LYS A 103 19.35 15.49 0.41
CA LYS A 103 19.96 14.16 0.63
C LYS A 103 19.42 13.44 1.87
N SER A 104 18.16 13.64 2.21
CA SER A 104 17.55 13.10 3.42
C SER A 104 17.51 11.57 3.46
N PHE A 105 17.72 10.92 2.31
CA PHE A 105 17.65 9.46 2.14
C PHE A 105 19.01 8.76 2.01
N ASP A 106 20.12 9.50 1.91
CA ASP A 106 21.45 8.95 1.55
C ASP A 106 21.95 7.83 2.48
N SER A 107 21.51 7.80 3.72
CA SER A 107 21.89 6.78 4.70
C SER A 107 20.77 5.76 4.99
N ALA A 108 19.69 5.78 4.22
CA ALA A 108 18.57 4.88 4.46
C ALA A 108 18.88 3.45 4.03
N SER A 109 18.52 2.48 4.86
CA SER A 109 18.49 1.05 4.50
C SER A 109 17.19 0.69 3.78
N ALA A 110 16.10 1.40 4.08
CA ALA A 110 14.82 1.31 3.41
C ALA A 110 13.96 2.54 3.72
N VAL A 111 12.96 2.80 2.88
CA VAL A 111 11.95 3.85 3.08
C VAL A 111 10.57 3.23 3.02
N ILE A 112 9.71 3.52 4.00
CA ILE A 112 8.29 3.18 3.99
C ILE A 112 7.50 4.46 3.74
N GLY A 113 6.70 4.45 2.70
CA GLY A 113 6.05 5.64 2.15
C GLY A 113 6.75 6.13 0.88
N PRO A 114 6.26 7.19 0.27
CA PRO A 114 5.05 7.96 0.60
C PRO A 114 3.75 7.19 0.36
N PHE A 115 2.56 7.83 0.54
CA PHE A 115 1.28 7.15 0.40
C PHE A 115 0.71 7.19 -1.01
N TYR A 116 0.84 8.30 -1.73
CA TYR A 116 0.37 8.40 -3.11
C TYR A 116 1.33 7.75 -4.10
N GLN A 117 0.79 6.96 -5.03
CA GLN A 117 1.57 6.18 -5.98
C GLN A 117 2.51 7.00 -6.85
N ASN A 118 2.07 8.18 -7.32
CA ASN A 118 2.91 9.06 -8.12
C ASN A 118 4.20 9.50 -7.39
N TYR A 119 4.13 9.69 -6.06
CA TYR A 119 5.33 10.04 -5.26
C TYR A 119 6.15 8.81 -4.92
N VAL A 120 5.52 7.63 -4.74
CA VAL A 120 6.25 6.34 -4.63
C VAL A 120 7.08 6.10 -5.88
N ASP A 121 6.49 6.27 -7.06
CA ASP A 121 7.18 6.08 -8.35
C ASP A 121 8.36 7.05 -8.51
N LYS A 122 8.16 8.31 -8.12
CA LYS A 122 9.19 9.34 -8.16
C LYS A 122 10.34 9.04 -7.20
N LEU A 123 10.04 8.68 -5.96
CA LEU A 123 11.02 8.31 -4.96
C LEU A 123 11.77 7.04 -5.37
N GLY A 124 11.05 6.02 -5.83
CA GLY A 124 11.63 4.78 -6.32
C GLY A 124 12.65 5.01 -7.43
N ALA A 125 12.29 5.82 -8.43
CA ALA A 125 13.21 6.18 -9.51
C ALA A 125 14.45 6.93 -9.00
N ALA A 126 14.28 7.88 -8.06
CA ALA A 126 15.38 8.65 -7.49
C ALA A 126 16.33 7.81 -6.64
N LEU A 127 15.82 6.83 -5.89
CA LEU A 127 16.59 5.96 -5.00
C LEU A 127 17.11 4.68 -5.67
N SER A 128 16.66 4.38 -6.89
CA SER A 128 17.08 3.18 -7.65
C SER A 128 18.60 3.08 -7.84
N PRO A 129 19.33 4.16 -8.21
CA PRO A 129 20.80 4.08 -8.35
C PRO A 129 21.53 3.72 -7.06
N MET A 130 20.94 4.01 -5.90
CA MET A 130 21.48 3.69 -4.58
C MET A 130 21.04 2.31 -4.08
N GLY A 131 20.14 1.63 -4.80
CA GLY A 131 19.58 0.34 -4.41
C GLY A 131 18.73 0.40 -3.15
N ILE A 132 18.24 1.58 -2.74
CA ILE A 132 17.44 1.74 -1.52
C ILE A 132 16.01 1.28 -1.78
N PRO A 133 15.50 0.28 -1.05
CA PRO A 133 14.13 -0.19 -1.17
C PRO A 133 13.12 0.88 -0.75
N VAL A 134 12.05 1.04 -1.54
CA VAL A 134 10.90 1.90 -1.25
C VAL A 134 9.66 1.03 -1.14
N LEU A 135 9.01 1.04 0.03
CA LEU A 135 7.80 0.27 0.29
C LEU A 135 6.59 1.20 0.22
N SER A 136 5.69 0.94 -0.74
CA SER A 136 4.41 1.63 -0.85
C SER A 136 3.41 0.99 0.11
N PRO A 137 3.01 1.66 1.21
CA PRO A 137 2.28 0.98 2.28
C PRO A 137 0.78 0.84 2.01
N LEU A 138 0.16 1.75 1.26
CA LEU A 138 -1.29 1.86 1.17
C LEU A 138 -1.84 1.89 -0.25
N SER A 139 -1.01 2.21 -1.25
CA SER A 139 -1.48 2.31 -2.63
C SER A 139 -1.90 0.94 -3.18
N LYS A 140 -3.04 0.92 -3.87
CA LYS A 140 -3.54 -0.20 -4.68
C LYS A 140 -3.43 0.07 -6.17
N GLU A 141 -2.85 1.21 -6.53
CA GLU A 141 -2.63 1.58 -7.93
C GLU A 141 -1.40 0.84 -8.47
N SER A 142 -1.46 0.46 -9.73
CA SER A 142 -0.29 -0.09 -10.40
C SER A 142 0.69 1.04 -10.66
N GLY A 143 1.84 0.97 -9.98
CA GLY A 143 2.92 1.94 -10.16
C GLY A 143 3.81 1.63 -11.36
N LYS A 144 4.82 2.47 -11.57
CA LYS A 144 5.89 2.22 -12.52
C LYS A 144 6.78 1.07 -12.03
N LEU A 145 7.29 0.28 -12.96
CA LEU A 145 8.18 -0.84 -12.65
C LEU A 145 9.59 -0.33 -12.32
N ASN A 146 9.81 0.00 -11.04
CA ASN A 146 11.14 0.25 -10.50
C ASN A 146 11.54 -0.97 -9.66
N ALA A 147 12.72 -1.53 -9.89
CA ALA A 147 13.19 -2.77 -9.24
C ALA A 147 13.32 -2.66 -7.72
N ASN A 148 13.46 -1.44 -7.20
CA ASN A 148 13.57 -1.15 -5.76
C ASN A 148 12.23 -0.76 -5.10
N VAL A 149 11.09 -0.80 -5.83
CA VAL A 149 9.77 -0.46 -5.28
C VAL A 149 8.99 -1.73 -4.96
N TYR A 150 8.51 -1.81 -3.73
CA TYR A 150 7.73 -2.92 -3.20
C TYR A 150 6.35 -2.42 -2.77
N GLN A 151 5.32 -2.95 -3.38
CA GLN A 151 3.93 -2.63 -3.03
C GLN A 151 3.42 -3.62 -1.98
N THR A 152 2.99 -3.14 -0.82
CA THR A 152 2.51 -4.00 0.27
C THR A 152 1.05 -4.39 0.12
N MET A 153 0.27 -3.56 -0.59
CA MET A 153 -1.14 -3.84 -0.89
C MET A 153 -1.26 -4.41 -2.31
N PRO A 154 -1.99 -5.51 -2.50
CA PRO A 154 -2.20 -6.04 -3.84
C PRO A 154 -2.97 -5.05 -4.70
N SER A 155 -2.54 -4.88 -5.96
CA SER A 155 -3.23 -4.01 -6.90
C SER A 155 -4.66 -4.50 -7.15
N VAL A 156 -5.54 -3.59 -7.59
CA VAL A 156 -6.93 -3.92 -7.94
C VAL A 156 -6.97 -5.00 -9.02
N ALA A 157 -6.03 -5.00 -9.96
CA ALA A 157 -5.92 -6.03 -11.00
C ALA A 157 -5.62 -7.40 -10.39
N ILE A 158 -4.62 -7.50 -9.50
CA ILE A 158 -4.28 -8.75 -8.80
C ILE A 158 -5.46 -9.25 -7.98
N GLN A 159 -6.16 -8.38 -7.25
CA GLN A 159 -7.33 -8.76 -6.47
C GLN A 159 -8.43 -9.36 -7.35
N LYS A 160 -8.74 -8.72 -8.49
CA LYS A 160 -9.72 -9.23 -9.46
C LYS A 160 -9.31 -10.58 -10.03
N GLN A 161 -8.05 -10.71 -10.45
CA GLN A 161 -7.52 -11.98 -10.98
C GLN A 161 -7.63 -13.10 -9.95
N THR A 162 -7.25 -12.84 -8.71
CA THR A 162 -7.30 -13.83 -7.64
C THR A 162 -8.72 -14.34 -7.42
N VAL A 163 -9.71 -13.45 -7.37
CA VAL A 163 -11.12 -13.83 -7.18
C VAL A 163 -11.63 -14.64 -8.37
N LEU A 164 -11.35 -14.18 -9.60
CA LEU A 164 -11.82 -14.87 -10.81
C LEU A 164 -11.15 -16.23 -10.97
N ASN A 165 -9.83 -16.32 -10.77
CA ASN A 165 -9.10 -17.58 -10.84
C ASN A 165 -9.59 -18.58 -9.79
N TYR A 166 -9.83 -18.12 -8.57
CA TYR A 166 -10.38 -18.95 -7.50
C TYR A 166 -11.75 -19.53 -7.87
N LYS A 167 -12.64 -18.71 -8.46
CA LYS A 167 -13.97 -19.14 -8.86
C LYS A 167 -13.94 -20.09 -10.04
N LEU A 168 -13.08 -19.84 -11.04
CA LEU A 168 -12.90 -20.73 -12.19
C LEU A 168 -12.37 -22.10 -11.78
N ALA A 169 -11.44 -22.14 -10.82
CA ALA A 169 -10.90 -23.40 -10.30
C ALA A 169 -11.95 -24.30 -9.62
N GLN A 170 -13.11 -23.75 -9.25
CA GLN A 170 -14.23 -24.50 -8.69
C GLN A 170 -15.15 -25.13 -9.75
N ASN A 171 -14.80 -25.07 -11.05
CA ASN A 171 -15.58 -25.58 -12.18
C ASN A 171 -17.00 -25.02 -12.26
N GLY A 172 -17.25 -23.84 -11.70
CA GLY A 172 -18.54 -23.16 -11.73
C GLY A 172 -18.66 -22.24 -12.94
N THR A 173 -19.90 -21.98 -13.36
CA THR A 173 -20.18 -20.92 -14.34
C THR A 173 -20.10 -19.56 -13.64
N ILE A 174 -19.26 -18.67 -14.17
CA ILE A 174 -19.17 -17.29 -13.67
C ILE A 174 -20.04 -16.40 -14.52
N ILE A 175 -20.96 -15.70 -13.87
CA ILE A 175 -21.79 -14.67 -14.49
C ILE A 175 -21.42 -13.33 -13.84
N VAL A 176 -20.97 -12.38 -14.65
CA VAL A 176 -20.59 -11.05 -14.19
C VAL A 176 -21.74 -10.07 -14.38
N ILE A 177 -22.12 -9.41 -13.32
CA ILE A 177 -23.01 -8.27 -13.35
C ILE A 177 -22.13 -7.02 -13.28
N SER A 178 -22.15 -6.20 -14.32
CA SER A 178 -21.33 -4.99 -14.38
C SER A 178 -22.18 -3.74 -14.57
N ASP A 179 -21.81 -2.67 -13.88
CA ASP A 179 -22.36 -1.35 -14.16
C ASP A 179 -22.09 -0.98 -15.63
N PRO A 180 -23.13 -0.61 -16.42
CA PRO A 180 -22.97 -0.20 -17.81
C PRO A 180 -21.96 0.92 -18.02
N LYS A 181 -21.77 1.80 -17.01
CA LYS A 181 -20.81 2.90 -17.04
C LYS A 181 -19.35 2.45 -16.85
N LYS A 182 -19.11 1.21 -16.39
CA LYS A 182 -17.75 0.69 -16.11
C LYS A 182 -17.23 -0.18 -17.25
N VAL A 183 -17.29 0.34 -18.47
CA VAL A 183 -16.88 -0.38 -19.71
C VAL A 183 -15.45 -0.93 -19.63
N ALA A 184 -14.51 -0.18 -19.04
CA ALA A 184 -13.11 -0.63 -18.91
C ALA A 184 -12.98 -1.93 -18.11
N ASN A 185 -13.75 -2.10 -17.03
CA ASN A 185 -13.76 -3.33 -16.25
C ASN A 185 -14.34 -4.51 -17.06
N LYS A 186 -15.43 -4.27 -17.79
CA LYS A 186 -16.03 -5.29 -18.65
C LYS A 186 -15.06 -5.76 -19.72
N ASN A 187 -14.42 -4.82 -20.42
CA ASN A 187 -13.44 -5.14 -21.47
C ASN A 187 -12.24 -5.91 -20.92
N TRP A 188 -11.73 -5.51 -19.75
CA TRP A 188 -10.63 -6.21 -19.09
C TRP A 188 -11.00 -7.66 -18.74
N ILE A 189 -12.19 -7.90 -18.16
CA ILE A 189 -12.65 -9.25 -17.84
C ILE A 189 -12.85 -10.07 -19.11
N SER A 190 -13.50 -9.52 -20.14
CA SER A 190 -13.73 -10.22 -21.41
C SER A 190 -12.42 -10.67 -22.09
N LEU A 191 -11.39 -9.81 -22.00
CA LEU A 191 -10.08 -10.11 -22.60
C LEU A 191 -9.32 -11.19 -21.82
N GLN A 192 -9.31 -11.10 -20.49
CA GLN A 192 -8.55 -12.02 -19.65
C GLN A 192 -9.27 -13.35 -19.39
N TYR A 193 -10.59 -13.35 -19.45
CA TYR A 193 -11.46 -14.48 -19.08
C TYR A 193 -12.58 -14.68 -20.10
N PRO A 194 -12.27 -15.17 -21.33
CA PRO A 194 -13.24 -15.26 -22.42
C PRO A 194 -14.39 -16.25 -22.15
N SER A 195 -14.22 -17.17 -21.19
CA SER A 195 -15.28 -18.12 -20.77
C SER A 195 -16.32 -17.53 -19.82
N VAL A 196 -16.07 -16.34 -19.28
CA VAL A 196 -16.98 -15.68 -18.34
C VAL A 196 -18.17 -15.07 -19.09
N LYS A 197 -19.38 -15.29 -18.62
CA LYS A 197 -20.59 -14.71 -19.16
C LYS A 197 -20.93 -13.39 -18.48
N PHE A 198 -21.60 -12.50 -19.22
CA PHE A 198 -22.07 -11.23 -18.68
C PHE A 198 -23.61 -11.22 -18.69
N ALA A 199 -24.20 -10.93 -17.55
CA ALA A 199 -25.62 -10.66 -17.48
C ALA A 199 -25.98 -9.40 -18.26
N LYS A 200 -27.12 -9.40 -18.94
CA LYS A 200 -27.68 -8.24 -19.64
C LYS A 200 -28.78 -7.63 -18.80
N TYR A 201 -28.87 -6.33 -18.82
CA TYR A 201 -30.04 -5.63 -18.27
C TYR A 201 -31.14 -5.60 -19.32
N LEU A 202 -32.34 -6.05 -18.95
CA LEU A 202 -33.54 -5.92 -19.74
C LEU A 202 -34.11 -4.50 -19.59
N GLU A 203 -34.96 -4.07 -20.50
CA GLU A 203 -35.64 -2.76 -20.42
C GLU A 203 -36.48 -2.62 -19.13
N SER A 204 -36.96 -3.72 -18.58
CA SER A 204 -37.64 -3.78 -17.28
C SER A 204 -36.75 -3.54 -16.07
N GLY A 205 -35.42 -3.44 -16.24
CA GLY A 205 -34.42 -3.40 -15.17
C GLY A 205 -34.08 -4.76 -14.56
N ALA A 206 -34.72 -5.84 -15.00
CA ALA A 206 -34.36 -7.21 -14.61
C ALA A 206 -33.06 -7.66 -15.30
N LEU A 207 -32.40 -8.68 -14.71
CA LEU A 207 -31.21 -9.29 -15.31
C LEU A 207 -31.63 -10.50 -16.15
N ASP A 208 -31.10 -10.55 -17.38
CA ASP A 208 -31.08 -11.73 -18.23
C ASP A 208 -29.73 -12.45 -18.00
N VAL A 209 -29.81 -13.70 -17.50
CA VAL A 209 -28.65 -14.46 -16.99
C VAL A 209 -28.39 -15.68 -17.86
#